data_0342e0e4c6126b45dd726cff26c16e20
#
_entry.id   0342e0e4c6126b45dd726cff26c16e20
#
_cell.length_a   1.000
_cell.length_b   1.000
_cell.length_c   1.000
_cell.angle_alpha   90.00
_cell.angle_beta   90.00
_cell.angle_gamma   90.00
#
_symmetry.space_group_name_H-M   'P 1'
#
loop_
_entity.id
_entity.type
_entity.pdbx_description
1 polymer ?
#
loop_
_entity_poly.entity_id
_entity_poly.type
_entity_poly.pdbx_seq_one_letter_code
_entity_poly.pdbx_strand_id
1 'polypeptide(L)'
;MKFKDFPYTHLSYEEIREAYENGLKKLEEAKDPQAFRAAFDEFNRFRGHVDTEMTLVSVRHSINTADEFYKKEQEYWDETGPLVQALEDKFYSICLAYPEREATGIPEVFFELASFAKESFSEEIIPDLQEENKVTNEYDVLKASAKIEFDGEIHNLASLGPKLSSTDREVRSRAYAAVNDFYTAHEQEFDDIYDRLVKVRTRIAHKLGYPSFTELAYKRMNRFDYNDEL
;
A
#
# COMPACT_ATOMS: atom_id res chain seq x y z
N MET A 1 -0.84 16.34 18.88
CA MET A 1 -2.07 15.79 18.27
C MET A 1 -1.99 14.27 18.38
N LYS A 2 -3.06 13.57 18.78
CA LYS A 2 -3.10 12.10 18.78
C LYS A 2 -3.57 11.64 17.41
N PHE A 3 -3.19 10.43 16.98
CA PHE A 3 -3.57 9.88 15.66
C PHE A 3 -5.09 9.95 15.40
N LYS A 4 -5.91 9.62 16.41
CA LYS A 4 -7.37 9.70 16.30
C LYS A 4 -7.92 11.10 16.00
N ASP A 5 -7.14 12.15 16.28
CA ASP A 5 -7.54 13.56 16.15
C ASP A 5 -7.09 14.16 14.80
N PHE A 6 -6.37 13.41 13.96
CA PHE A 6 -6.03 13.86 12.59
C PHE A 6 -7.32 14.01 11.77
N PRO A 7 -7.56 15.18 11.18
CA PRO A 7 -8.69 15.32 10.27
C PRO A 7 -8.48 14.45 9.03
N TYR A 8 -9.53 13.85 8.51
CA TYR A 8 -9.55 13.19 7.21
C TYR A 8 -10.32 14.08 6.24
N THR A 9 -9.82 14.21 5.03
CA THR A 9 -10.47 14.90 3.93
C THR A 9 -10.55 13.95 2.74
N HIS A 10 -11.78 13.66 2.30
CA HIS A 10 -11.97 12.94 1.05
C HIS A 10 -11.43 13.77 -0.13
N LEU A 11 -10.57 13.19 -0.93
CA LEU A 11 -10.05 13.78 -2.16
C LEU A 11 -10.61 13.00 -3.35
N SER A 12 -11.37 13.67 -4.23
CA SER A 12 -11.83 13.05 -5.45
C SER A 12 -10.67 12.83 -6.43
N TYR A 13 -10.79 11.82 -7.30
CA TYR A 13 -9.79 11.57 -8.35
C TYR A 13 -9.58 12.79 -9.26
N GLU A 14 -10.66 13.51 -9.56
CA GLU A 14 -10.61 14.71 -10.40
C GLU A 14 -9.77 15.83 -9.76
N GLU A 15 -9.94 16.07 -8.45
CA GLU A 15 -9.12 17.04 -7.70
C GLU A 15 -7.65 16.64 -7.68
N ILE A 16 -7.38 15.37 -7.43
CA ILE A 16 -6.00 14.83 -7.45
C ILE A 16 -5.41 14.98 -8.85
N ARG A 17 -6.12 14.54 -9.88
CA ARG A 17 -5.67 14.60 -11.27
C ARG A 17 -5.35 16.03 -11.69
N GLU A 18 -6.24 16.98 -11.43
CA GLU A 18 -6.03 18.39 -11.79
C GLU A 18 -4.78 18.96 -11.10
N ALA A 19 -4.62 18.70 -9.80
CA ALA A 19 -3.47 19.17 -9.06
C ALA A 19 -2.15 18.53 -9.55
N TYR A 20 -2.16 17.21 -9.85
CA TYR A 20 -1.00 16.52 -10.40
C TYR A 20 -0.65 17.02 -11.80
N GLU A 21 -1.62 17.13 -12.73
CA GLU A 21 -1.38 17.65 -14.08
C GLU A 21 -0.79 19.06 -14.05
N ASN A 22 -1.28 19.94 -13.17
CA ASN A 22 -0.72 21.26 -12.96
C ASN A 22 0.73 21.22 -12.43
N GLY A 23 1.00 20.31 -11.48
CA GLY A 23 2.35 20.12 -10.95
C GLY A 23 3.33 19.53 -11.95
N LEU A 24 2.91 18.54 -12.74
CA LEU A 24 3.70 17.94 -13.83
C LEU A 24 4.08 19.00 -14.88
N LYS A 25 3.12 19.84 -15.27
CA LYS A 25 3.39 20.95 -16.19
C LYS A 25 4.44 21.91 -15.66
N LYS A 26 4.42 22.26 -14.36
CA LYS A 26 5.46 23.13 -13.75
C LYS A 26 6.84 22.48 -13.80
N LEU A 27 6.93 21.16 -13.61
CA LEU A 27 8.19 20.43 -13.73
C LEU A 27 8.71 20.43 -15.16
N GLU A 28 7.86 20.20 -16.16
CA GLU A 28 8.22 20.22 -17.58
C GLU A 28 8.64 21.61 -18.07
N GLU A 29 8.03 22.68 -17.55
CA GLU A 29 8.31 24.07 -17.91
C GLU A 29 9.50 24.67 -17.14
N ALA A 30 10.08 23.93 -16.17
CA ALA A 30 11.21 24.42 -15.37
C ALA A 30 12.45 24.67 -16.24
N LYS A 31 12.98 25.91 -16.17
CA LYS A 31 14.04 26.38 -17.06
C LYS A 31 15.46 26.16 -16.51
N ASP A 32 15.57 25.88 -15.24
CA ASP A 32 16.82 25.65 -14.53
C ASP A 32 16.65 24.73 -13.33
N PRO A 33 17.72 24.16 -12.75
CA PRO A 33 17.66 23.24 -11.63
C PRO A 33 16.96 23.79 -10.39
N GLN A 34 17.03 25.10 -10.14
CA GLN A 34 16.40 25.72 -8.98
C GLN A 34 14.87 25.76 -9.16
N ALA A 35 14.40 26.14 -10.36
CA ALA A 35 12.97 26.13 -10.71
C ALA A 35 12.42 24.70 -10.68
N PHE A 36 13.19 23.73 -11.21
CA PHE A 36 12.82 22.32 -11.16
C PHE A 36 12.66 21.82 -9.71
N ARG A 37 13.64 22.14 -8.85
CA ARG A 37 13.59 21.79 -7.44
C ARG A 37 12.38 22.39 -6.72
N ALA A 38 12.04 23.64 -7.01
CA ALA A 38 10.88 24.28 -6.42
C ALA A 38 9.56 23.62 -6.84
N ALA A 39 9.42 23.27 -8.13
CA ALA A 39 8.27 22.53 -8.65
C ALA A 39 8.19 21.10 -8.06
N PHE A 40 9.32 20.42 -7.92
CA PHE A 40 9.44 19.12 -7.29
C PHE A 40 8.98 19.15 -5.83
N ASP A 41 9.45 20.13 -5.05
CA ASP A 41 9.07 20.26 -3.64
C ASP A 41 7.57 20.60 -3.48
N GLU A 42 7.00 21.39 -4.38
CA GLU A 42 5.57 21.68 -4.41
C GLU A 42 4.74 20.43 -4.74
N PHE A 43 5.15 19.69 -5.78
CA PHE A 43 4.49 18.44 -6.17
C PHE A 43 4.51 17.42 -5.05
N ASN A 44 5.68 17.17 -4.45
CA ASN A 44 5.81 16.21 -3.35
C ASN A 44 5.03 16.61 -2.11
N ARG A 45 4.81 17.90 -1.85
CA ARG A 45 3.96 18.33 -0.73
C ARG A 45 2.52 17.93 -0.93
N PHE A 46 1.99 18.08 -2.15
CA PHE A 46 0.63 17.64 -2.45
C PHE A 46 0.53 16.11 -2.51
N ARG A 47 1.51 15.43 -3.12
CA ARG A 47 1.60 13.97 -3.10
C ARG A 47 1.59 13.42 -1.68
N GLY A 48 2.40 13.99 -0.78
CA GLY A 48 2.40 13.59 0.62
C GLY A 48 1.08 13.86 1.35
N HIS A 49 0.29 14.84 0.91
CA HIS A 49 -1.07 15.03 1.40
C HIS A 49 -1.99 13.89 0.95
N VAL A 50 -1.98 13.53 -0.34
CA VAL A 50 -2.75 12.39 -0.87
C VAL A 50 -2.37 11.09 -0.15
N ASP A 51 -1.08 10.80 0.01
CA ASP A 51 -0.57 9.63 0.74
C ASP A 51 -1.06 9.62 2.21
N THR A 52 -1.14 10.79 2.83
CA THR A 52 -1.63 10.93 4.21
C THR A 52 -3.11 10.54 4.30
N GLU A 53 -3.95 11.03 3.38
CA GLU A 53 -5.38 10.74 3.39
C GLU A 53 -5.63 9.24 3.10
N MET A 54 -4.94 8.64 2.14
CA MET A 54 -4.98 7.20 1.89
C MET A 54 -4.59 6.38 3.13
N THR A 55 -3.49 6.77 3.79
CA THR A 55 -2.99 6.09 4.99
C THR A 55 -3.98 6.21 6.15
N LEU A 56 -4.59 7.37 6.35
CA LEU A 56 -5.61 7.57 7.40
C LEU A 56 -6.80 6.64 7.21
N VAL A 57 -7.26 6.46 5.97
CA VAL A 57 -8.35 5.53 5.66
C VAL A 57 -7.93 4.09 5.94
N SER A 58 -6.80 3.65 5.39
CA SER A 58 -6.30 2.28 5.56
C SER A 58 -6.13 1.91 7.04
N VAL A 59 -5.51 2.77 7.84
CA VAL A 59 -5.31 2.52 9.28
C VAL A 59 -6.64 2.51 10.03
N ARG A 60 -7.55 3.44 9.75
CA ARG A 60 -8.84 3.51 10.46
C ARG A 60 -9.77 2.37 10.07
N HIS A 61 -9.77 1.97 8.81
CA HIS A 61 -10.48 0.79 8.35
C HIS A 61 -9.92 -0.48 9.02
N SER A 62 -8.61 -0.65 9.10
CA SER A 62 -7.99 -1.81 9.76
C SER A 62 -8.25 -1.87 11.27
N ILE A 63 -8.47 -0.73 11.95
CA ILE A 63 -8.87 -0.68 13.36
C ILE A 63 -10.32 -1.16 13.54
N ASN A 64 -11.22 -0.78 12.62
CA ASN A 64 -12.63 -1.17 12.66
C ASN A 64 -13.19 -1.39 11.26
N THR A 65 -13.08 -2.60 10.74
CA THR A 65 -13.57 -3.00 9.41
C THR A 65 -15.10 -2.96 9.27
N ALA A 66 -15.83 -2.79 10.38
CA ALA A 66 -17.28 -2.64 10.40
C ALA A 66 -17.73 -1.16 10.35
N ASP A 67 -16.82 -0.21 10.35
CA ASP A 67 -17.15 1.21 10.18
C ASP A 67 -17.54 1.47 8.71
N GLU A 68 -18.82 1.74 8.47
CA GLU A 68 -19.38 1.91 7.13
C GLU A 68 -18.78 3.10 6.35
N PHE A 69 -18.29 4.14 7.04
CA PHE A 69 -17.64 5.26 6.42
C PHE A 69 -16.25 4.86 5.88
N TYR A 70 -15.39 4.35 6.76
CA TYR A 70 -14.03 3.97 6.37
C TYR A 70 -13.98 2.72 5.46
N LYS A 71 -15.01 1.86 5.51
CA LYS A 71 -15.17 0.79 4.53
C LYS A 71 -15.39 1.34 3.11
N LYS A 72 -16.29 2.31 2.93
CA LYS A 72 -16.53 2.95 1.62
C LYS A 72 -15.32 3.74 1.13
N GLU A 73 -14.64 4.44 2.03
CA GLU A 73 -13.41 5.16 1.69
C GLU A 73 -12.28 4.19 1.30
N GLN A 74 -12.16 3.02 1.94
CA GLN A 74 -11.20 1.98 1.55
C GLN A 74 -11.53 1.43 0.16
N GLU A 75 -12.79 1.08 -0.11
CA GLU A 75 -13.26 0.63 -1.43
C GLU A 75 -12.95 1.68 -2.51
N TYR A 76 -13.14 2.97 -2.21
CA TYR A 76 -12.78 4.06 -3.11
C TYR A 76 -11.27 4.11 -3.39
N TRP A 77 -10.42 4.02 -2.36
CA TRP A 77 -8.97 4.06 -2.54
C TRP A 77 -8.41 2.79 -3.18
N ASP A 78 -9.02 1.62 -2.97
CA ASP A 78 -8.66 0.37 -3.64
C ASP A 78 -8.81 0.49 -5.16
N GLU A 79 -9.79 1.26 -5.63
CA GLU A 79 -10.03 1.54 -7.05
C GLU A 79 -9.23 2.75 -7.56
N THR A 80 -9.13 3.81 -6.76
CA THR A 80 -8.53 5.09 -7.17
C THR A 80 -7.02 5.10 -7.05
N GLY A 81 -6.45 4.41 -6.06
CA GLY A 81 -5.00 4.36 -5.82
C GLY A 81 -4.18 4.00 -7.06
N PRO A 82 -4.52 2.93 -7.80
CA PRO A 82 -3.82 2.59 -9.06
C PRO A 82 -3.92 3.66 -10.16
N LEU A 83 -4.99 4.46 -10.17
CA LEU A 83 -5.13 5.59 -11.10
C LEU A 83 -4.22 6.76 -10.69
N VAL A 84 -4.08 7.01 -9.38
CA VAL A 84 -3.14 7.99 -8.84
C VAL A 84 -1.70 7.55 -9.14
N GLN A 85 -1.39 6.27 -9.01
CA GLN A 85 -0.08 5.72 -9.36
C GLN A 85 0.29 5.96 -10.82
N ALA A 86 -0.69 5.96 -11.76
CA ALA A 86 -0.44 6.32 -13.16
C ALA A 86 0.00 7.79 -13.33
N LEU A 87 -0.51 8.69 -12.50
CA LEU A 87 -0.06 10.08 -12.48
C LEU A 87 1.35 10.22 -11.87
N GLU A 88 1.64 9.44 -10.83
CA GLU A 88 2.98 9.39 -10.22
C GLU A 88 4.02 8.78 -11.18
N ASP A 89 3.63 7.82 -12.00
CA ASP A 89 4.48 7.26 -13.04
C ASP A 89 4.99 8.34 -14.02
N LYS A 90 4.12 9.29 -14.40
CA LYS A 90 4.51 10.46 -15.20
C LYS A 90 5.48 11.36 -14.46
N PHE A 91 5.23 11.62 -13.17
CA PHE A 91 6.14 12.39 -12.32
C PHE A 91 7.54 11.76 -12.27
N TYR A 92 7.64 10.46 -12.03
CA TYR A 92 8.93 9.77 -12.03
C TYR A 92 9.61 9.82 -13.40
N SER A 93 8.84 9.71 -14.49
CA SER A 93 9.37 9.82 -15.85
C SER A 93 10.01 11.19 -16.09
N ILE A 94 9.36 12.28 -15.70
CA ILE A 94 9.88 13.64 -15.84
C ILE A 94 11.14 13.81 -14.99
N CYS A 95 11.11 13.35 -13.73
CA CYS A 95 12.27 13.47 -12.84
C CYS A 95 13.49 12.68 -13.35
N LEU A 96 13.27 11.45 -13.84
CA LEU A 96 14.34 10.61 -14.40
C LEU A 96 14.90 11.16 -15.72
N ALA A 97 14.10 11.86 -16.52
CA ALA A 97 14.52 12.47 -17.77
C ALA A 97 15.21 13.82 -17.60
N TYR A 98 15.16 14.45 -16.41
CA TYR A 98 15.74 15.76 -16.19
C TYR A 98 17.28 15.72 -16.32
N PRO A 99 17.90 16.52 -17.24
CA PRO A 99 19.31 16.33 -17.58
C PRO A 99 20.30 16.80 -16.49
N GLU A 100 19.91 17.79 -15.67
CA GLU A 100 20.77 18.40 -14.65
C GLU A 100 20.39 17.96 -13.23
N ARG A 101 20.09 16.65 -13.05
CA ARG A 101 19.60 16.09 -11.76
C ARG A 101 20.48 16.46 -10.57
N GLU A 102 21.81 16.33 -10.72
CA GLU A 102 22.77 16.63 -9.64
C GLU A 102 22.69 18.08 -9.17
N ALA A 103 22.43 19.03 -10.09
CA ALA A 103 22.32 20.44 -9.77
C ALA A 103 21.02 20.81 -9.03
N THR A 104 20.02 19.91 -9.02
CA THR A 104 18.75 20.14 -8.30
C THR A 104 18.89 19.99 -6.79
N GLY A 105 19.92 19.28 -6.31
CA GLY A 105 20.06 18.90 -4.90
C GLY A 105 18.99 17.90 -4.41
N ILE A 106 18.27 17.23 -5.32
CA ILE A 106 17.41 16.09 -4.98
C ILE A 106 18.34 14.90 -4.67
N PRO A 107 18.15 14.19 -3.54
CA PRO A 107 18.99 13.06 -3.18
C PRO A 107 18.97 11.95 -4.25
N GLU A 108 20.14 11.33 -4.52
CA GLU A 108 20.26 10.27 -5.53
C GLU A 108 19.32 9.07 -5.24
N VAL A 109 19.13 8.72 -3.96
CA VAL A 109 18.20 7.66 -3.56
C VAL A 109 16.76 7.88 -4.08
N PHE A 110 16.35 9.13 -4.30
CA PHE A 110 15.05 9.39 -4.92
C PHE A 110 15.00 8.85 -6.35
N PHE A 111 16.05 9.03 -7.14
CA PHE A 111 16.09 8.57 -8.53
C PHE A 111 16.18 7.06 -8.63
N GLU A 112 16.85 6.40 -7.68
CA GLU A 112 16.84 4.93 -7.57
C GLU A 112 15.42 4.42 -7.27
N LEU A 113 14.73 5.01 -6.30
CA LEU A 113 13.34 4.66 -5.98
C LEU A 113 12.38 4.97 -7.13
N ALA A 114 12.58 6.09 -7.83
CA ALA A 114 11.79 6.44 -9.01
C ALA A 114 11.98 5.42 -10.15
N SER A 115 13.20 4.90 -10.34
CA SER A 115 13.47 3.83 -11.31
C SER A 115 12.69 2.56 -10.95
N PHE A 116 12.73 2.14 -9.68
CA PHE A 116 11.98 0.96 -9.23
C PHE A 116 10.46 1.15 -9.35
N ALA A 117 9.95 2.34 -9.06
CA ALA A 117 8.56 2.66 -9.26
C ALA A 117 8.16 2.49 -10.73
N LYS A 118 8.98 3.00 -11.66
CA LYS A 118 8.79 2.84 -13.11
C LYS A 118 8.82 1.39 -13.56
N GLU A 119 9.75 0.59 -13.06
CA GLU A 119 9.89 -0.83 -13.40
C GLU A 119 8.78 -1.69 -12.80
N SER A 120 8.06 -1.16 -11.80
CA SER A 120 7.00 -1.86 -11.06
C SER A 120 5.58 -1.48 -11.49
N PHE A 121 5.44 -0.61 -12.50
CA PHE A 121 4.14 -0.09 -12.92
C PHE A 121 4.03 0.04 -14.46
N SER A 122 2.83 -0.19 -14.96
CA SER A 122 2.35 0.26 -16.28
C SER A 122 0.83 0.45 -16.22
N GLU A 123 0.27 1.29 -17.07
CA GLU A 123 -1.19 1.49 -17.10
C GLU A 123 -1.96 0.19 -17.41
N GLU A 124 -1.33 -0.78 -18.09
CA GLU A 124 -1.92 -2.08 -18.41
C GLU A 124 -2.28 -2.90 -17.17
N ILE A 125 -1.54 -2.72 -16.05
CA ILE A 125 -1.78 -3.49 -14.82
C ILE A 125 -2.78 -2.83 -13.86
N ILE A 126 -3.32 -1.65 -14.17
CA ILE A 126 -4.27 -0.95 -13.27
C ILE A 126 -5.43 -1.85 -12.83
N PRO A 127 -6.12 -2.58 -13.73
CA PRO A 127 -7.21 -3.46 -13.30
C PRO A 127 -6.73 -4.60 -12.38
N ASP A 128 -5.50 -5.09 -12.58
CA ASP A 128 -4.93 -6.13 -11.72
C ASP A 128 -4.55 -5.59 -10.34
N LEU A 129 -4.05 -4.35 -10.26
CA LEU A 129 -3.77 -3.68 -8.99
C LEU A 129 -5.07 -3.42 -8.20
N GLN A 130 -6.15 -3.04 -8.88
CA GLN A 130 -7.47 -2.89 -8.26
C GLN A 130 -7.99 -4.24 -7.74
N GLU A 131 -7.80 -5.33 -8.48
CA GLU A 131 -8.13 -6.69 -8.02
C GLU A 131 -7.25 -7.09 -6.83
N GLU A 132 -5.94 -6.85 -6.88
CA GLU A 132 -5.00 -7.13 -5.78
C GLU A 132 -5.42 -6.41 -4.50
N ASN A 133 -5.77 -5.13 -4.58
CA ASN A 133 -6.22 -4.33 -3.44
C ASN A 133 -7.50 -4.92 -2.81
N LYS A 134 -8.51 -5.25 -3.63
CA LYS A 134 -9.76 -5.86 -3.15
C LYS A 134 -9.53 -7.19 -2.45
N VAL A 135 -8.70 -8.07 -3.02
CA VAL A 135 -8.39 -9.37 -2.41
C VAL A 135 -7.58 -9.21 -1.13
N THR A 136 -6.67 -8.23 -1.08
CA THR A 136 -5.91 -7.91 0.15
C THR A 136 -6.84 -7.40 1.25
N ASN A 137 -7.81 -6.55 0.91
CA ASN A 137 -8.80 -6.07 1.86
C ASN A 137 -9.70 -7.23 2.40
N GLU A 138 -10.10 -8.18 1.55
CA GLU A 138 -10.83 -9.38 2.00
C GLU A 138 -10.04 -10.16 3.07
N TYR A 139 -8.72 -10.30 2.91
CA TYR A 139 -7.86 -10.94 3.91
C TYR A 139 -7.88 -10.18 5.25
N ASP A 140 -7.76 -8.86 5.20
CA ASP A 140 -7.75 -8.03 6.40
C ASP A 140 -9.11 -8.06 7.12
N VAL A 141 -10.21 -8.02 6.38
CA VAL A 141 -11.58 -8.15 6.92
C VAL A 141 -11.78 -9.52 7.57
N LEU A 142 -11.35 -10.62 6.90
CA LEU A 142 -11.46 -11.97 7.45
C LEU A 142 -10.69 -12.09 8.77
N LYS A 143 -9.44 -11.61 8.83
CA LYS A 143 -8.65 -11.60 10.08
C LYS A 143 -9.29 -10.75 11.18
N ALA A 144 -9.80 -9.58 10.82
CA ALA A 144 -10.46 -8.68 11.76
C ALA A 144 -11.79 -9.24 12.30
N SER A 145 -12.42 -10.16 11.56
CA SER A 145 -13.67 -10.82 11.97
C SER A 145 -13.51 -11.78 13.17
N ALA A 146 -12.26 -12.14 13.55
CA ALA A 146 -11.98 -13.10 14.60
C ALA A 146 -12.66 -12.75 15.92
N LYS A 147 -13.51 -13.66 16.41
CA LYS A 147 -14.18 -13.62 17.71
C LYS A 147 -13.84 -14.91 18.45
N ILE A 148 -12.74 -14.87 19.18
CA ILE A 148 -12.18 -16.03 19.89
C ILE A 148 -12.59 -15.94 21.37
N GLU A 149 -13.40 -16.90 21.83
CA GLU A 149 -13.71 -17.01 23.25
C GLU A 149 -12.52 -17.61 24.00
N PHE A 150 -12.04 -16.91 25.03
CA PHE A 150 -10.93 -17.36 25.85
C PHE A 150 -11.10 -16.86 27.29
N ASP A 151 -11.10 -17.79 28.26
CA ASP A 151 -11.30 -17.52 29.70
C ASP A 151 -12.56 -16.67 30.00
N GLY A 152 -13.64 -16.84 29.21
CA GLY A 152 -14.92 -16.15 29.38
C GLY A 152 -14.99 -14.75 28.77
N GLU A 153 -13.97 -14.34 28.03
CA GLU A 153 -13.93 -13.09 27.28
C GLU A 153 -13.82 -13.34 25.77
N ILE A 154 -14.33 -12.41 24.97
CA ILE A 154 -14.18 -12.45 23.50
C ILE A 154 -12.96 -11.65 23.09
N HIS A 155 -12.06 -12.27 22.41
CA HIS A 155 -10.83 -11.71 21.88
C HIS A 155 -10.83 -11.69 20.34
N ASN A 156 -10.08 -10.75 19.77
CA ASN A 156 -9.59 -10.86 18.39
C ASN A 156 -8.15 -11.42 18.41
N LEU A 157 -7.59 -11.68 17.22
CA LEU A 157 -6.23 -12.23 17.09
C LEU A 157 -5.17 -11.37 17.79
N ALA A 158 -5.29 -10.03 17.74
CA ALA A 158 -4.34 -9.12 18.36
C ALA A 158 -4.47 -9.09 19.89
N SER A 159 -5.70 -8.99 20.42
CA SER A 159 -5.93 -8.92 21.87
C SER A 159 -5.61 -10.23 22.61
N LEU A 160 -5.54 -11.35 21.88
CA LEU A 160 -5.08 -12.63 22.44
C LEU A 160 -3.54 -12.73 22.54
N GLY A 161 -2.80 -11.86 21.91
CA GLY A 161 -1.34 -11.83 21.88
C GLY A 161 -0.65 -11.98 23.26
N PRO A 162 -1.07 -11.23 24.31
CA PRO A 162 -0.52 -11.40 25.65
C PRO A 162 -0.69 -12.81 26.23
N LYS A 163 -1.75 -13.54 25.86
CA LYS A 163 -1.98 -14.94 26.30
C LYS A 163 -1.05 -15.91 25.56
N LEU A 164 -0.76 -15.65 24.28
CA LEU A 164 0.21 -16.41 23.49
C LEU A 164 1.65 -16.26 24.02
N SER A 165 1.93 -15.20 24.75
CA SER A 165 3.23 -14.90 25.37
C SER A 165 3.26 -15.13 26.90
N SER A 166 2.21 -15.76 27.49
CA SER A 166 2.10 -16.02 28.92
C SER A 166 3.26 -16.85 29.42
N THR A 167 3.77 -16.57 30.62
CA THR A 167 4.75 -17.44 31.32
C THR A 167 4.16 -18.78 31.72
N ASP A 168 2.85 -18.85 31.93
CA ASP A 168 2.12 -20.09 32.17
C ASP A 168 1.97 -20.89 30.85
N ARG A 169 2.55 -22.10 30.85
CA ARG A 169 2.52 -22.98 29.66
C ARG A 169 1.12 -23.45 29.29
N GLU A 170 0.23 -23.69 30.26
CA GLU A 170 -1.11 -24.15 30.01
C GLU A 170 -1.96 -23.04 29.37
N VAL A 171 -1.82 -21.81 29.85
CA VAL A 171 -2.46 -20.64 29.24
C VAL A 171 -1.98 -20.46 27.81
N ARG A 172 -0.66 -20.51 27.55
CA ARG A 172 -0.14 -20.44 26.18
C ARG A 172 -0.70 -21.53 25.28
N SER A 173 -0.69 -22.78 25.74
CA SER A 173 -1.17 -23.92 24.95
C SER A 173 -2.63 -23.76 24.56
N ARG A 174 -3.50 -23.35 25.49
CA ARG A 174 -4.92 -23.10 25.22
C ARG A 174 -5.11 -21.90 24.25
N ALA A 175 -4.32 -20.83 24.42
CA ALA A 175 -4.40 -19.68 23.54
C ALA A 175 -3.99 -20.03 22.11
N TYR A 176 -2.90 -20.79 21.91
CA TYR A 176 -2.50 -21.29 20.59
C TYR A 176 -3.57 -22.22 19.98
N ALA A 177 -4.19 -23.12 20.78
CA ALA A 177 -5.27 -23.96 20.30
C ALA A 177 -6.45 -23.10 19.80
N ALA A 178 -6.88 -22.10 20.58
CA ALA A 178 -8.00 -21.24 20.21
C ALA A 178 -7.72 -20.41 18.92
N VAL A 179 -6.49 -19.95 18.72
CA VAL A 179 -6.07 -19.31 17.46
C VAL A 179 -6.09 -20.29 16.30
N ASN A 180 -5.55 -21.51 16.50
CA ASN A 180 -5.55 -22.54 15.46
C ASN A 180 -6.98 -22.95 15.07
N ASP A 181 -7.89 -23.06 16.05
CA ASP A 181 -9.30 -23.39 15.79
C ASP A 181 -9.95 -22.32 14.89
N PHE A 182 -9.65 -21.03 15.09
CA PHE A 182 -10.12 -19.97 14.21
C PHE A 182 -9.58 -20.15 12.77
N TYR A 183 -8.29 -20.37 12.60
CA TYR A 183 -7.71 -20.56 11.27
C TYR A 183 -8.22 -21.85 10.60
N THR A 184 -8.39 -22.94 11.36
CA THR A 184 -8.94 -24.19 10.83
C THR A 184 -10.41 -24.02 10.39
N ALA A 185 -11.20 -23.25 11.15
CA ALA A 185 -12.60 -22.99 10.79
C ALA A 185 -12.74 -22.15 9.50
N HIS A 186 -11.73 -21.36 9.16
CA HIS A 186 -11.70 -20.49 7.99
C HIS A 186 -10.64 -20.91 6.95
N GLU A 187 -10.11 -22.13 7.03
CA GLU A 187 -9.02 -22.63 6.18
C GLU A 187 -9.32 -22.40 4.69
N GLN A 188 -10.50 -22.82 4.23
CA GLN A 188 -10.88 -22.67 2.82
C GLN A 188 -10.95 -21.21 2.38
N GLU A 189 -11.44 -20.30 3.22
CA GLU A 189 -11.52 -18.87 2.91
C GLU A 189 -10.11 -18.27 2.78
N PHE A 190 -9.19 -18.60 3.69
CA PHE A 190 -7.79 -18.16 3.62
C PHE A 190 -7.08 -18.72 2.38
N ASP A 191 -7.28 -19.99 2.06
CA ASP A 191 -6.68 -20.64 0.89
C ASP A 191 -7.19 -20.01 -0.42
N ASP A 192 -8.49 -19.75 -0.53
CA ASP A 192 -9.07 -19.10 -1.71
C ASP A 192 -8.54 -17.67 -1.90
N ILE A 193 -8.43 -16.91 -0.82
CA ILE A 193 -7.84 -15.54 -0.85
C ILE A 193 -6.37 -15.61 -1.27
N TYR A 194 -5.60 -16.52 -0.67
CA TYR A 194 -4.18 -16.69 -0.98
C TYR A 194 -3.95 -17.09 -2.44
N ASP A 195 -4.71 -18.07 -2.95
CA ASP A 195 -4.64 -18.52 -4.34
C ASP A 195 -4.94 -17.38 -5.31
N ARG A 196 -5.96 -16.56 -5.02
CA ARG A 196 -6.29 -15.38 -5.84
C ARG A 196 -5.18 -14.34 -5.81
N LEU A 197 -4.57 -14.08 -4.64
CA LEU A 197 -3.40 -13.17 -4.53
C LEU A 197 -2.21 -13.67 -5.33
N VAL A 198 -1.88 -14.96 -5.26
CA VAL A 198 -0.79 -15.55 -6.06
C VAL A 198 -1.07 -15.39 -7.54
N LYS A 199 -2.30 -15.65 -8.00
CA LYS A 199 -2.69 -15.54 -9.41
C LYS A 199 -2.63 -14.11 -9.93
N VAL A 200 -3.19 -13.14 -9.21
CA VAL A 200 -3.18 -11.74 -9.64
C VAL A 200 -1.75 -11.18 -9.65
N ARG A 201 -0.96 -11.46 -8.62
CA ARG A 201 0.44 -11.02 -8.52
C ARG A 201 1.32 -11.64 -9.62
N THR A 202 1.13 -12.91 -9.93
CA THR A 202 1.81 -13.58 -11.05
C THR A 202 1.43 -12.92 -12.38
N ARG A 203 0.16 -12.60 -12.58
CA ARG A 203 -0.32 -11.92 -13.79
C ARG A 203 0.28 -10.52 -13.93
N ILE A 204 0.35 -9.75 -12.84
CA ILE A 204 1.02 -8.44 -12.79
C ILE A 204 2.50 -8.58 -13.19
N ALA A 205 3.22 -9.53 -12.59
CA ALA A 205 4.63 -9.76 -12.90
C ALA A 205 4.84 -10.08 -14.37
N HIS A 206 4.04 -10.98 -14.95
CA HIS A 206 4.15 -11.35 -16.35
C HIS A 206 3.83 -10.18 -17.30
N LYS A 207 2.83 -9.35 -16.99
CA LYS A 207 2.52 -8.14 -17.79
C LYS A 207 3.66 -7.13 -17.79
N LEU A 208 4.40 -7.05 -16.69
CA LEU A 208 5.59 -6.20 -16.56
C LEU A 208 6.88 -6.86 -17.10
N GLY A 209 6.80 -8.08 -17.63
CA GLY A 209 7.93 -8.79 -18.24
C GLY A 209 8.81 -9.56 -17.27
N TYR A 210 8.40 -9.71 -16.01
CA TYR A 210 9.11 -10.51 -15.02
C TYR A 210 8.72 -11.99 -15.11
N PRO A 211 9.69 -12.93 -14.95
CA PRO A 211 9.40 -14.36 -14.98
C PRO A 211 8.61 -14.84 -13.76
N SER A 212 8.71 -14.14 -12.63
CA SER A 212 8.01 -14.43 -11.38
C SER A 212 7.67 -13.16 -10.61
N PHE A 213 6.74 -13.27 -9.65
CA PHE A 213 6.43 -12.16 -8.75
C PHE A 213 7.55 -11.84 -7.77
N THR A 214 8.46 -12.78 -7.47
CA THR A 214 9.53 -12.59 -6.49
C THR A 214 10.42 -11.40 -6.85
N GLU A 215 10.92 -11.34 -8.07
CA GLU A 215 11.77 -10.23 -8.53
C GLU A 215 11.05 -8.90 -8.50
N LEU A 216 9.81 -8.85 -9.01
CA LEU A 216 8.96 -7.64 -8.93
C LEU A 216 8.69 -7.23 -7.47
N ALA A 217 8.48 -8.19 -6.58
CA ALA A 217 8.22 -7.91 -5.17
C ALA A 217 9.41 -7.23 -4.48
N TYR A 218 10.64 -7.60 -4.80
CA TYR A 218 11.83 -6.91 -4.28
C TYR A 218 11.85 -5.44 -4.68
N LYS A 219 11.52 -5.11 -5.94
CA LYS A 219 11.40 -3.73 -6.41
C LYS A 219 10.26 -2.97 -5.72
N ARG A 220 9.08 -3.59 -5.61
CA ARG A 220 7.92 -3.00 -4.91
C ARG A 220 8.19 -2.78 -3.41
N MET A 221 9.09 -3.54 -2.80
CA MET A 221 9.55 -3.37 -1.43
C MET A 221 10.76 -2.40 -1.31
N ASN A 222 11.18 -1.76 -2.41
CA ASN A 222 12.33 -0.85 -2.45
C ASN A 222 13.63 -1.52 -1.94
N ARG A 223 13.85 -2.80 -2.28
CA ARG A 223 15.04 -3.56 -1.95
C ARG A 223 16.00 -3.54 -3.12
N PHE A 224 17.08 -2.76 -3.05
CA PHE A 224 18.02 -2.54 -4.14
C PHE A 224 19.45 -2.99 -3.84
N ASP A 225 19.73 -3.42 -2.63
CA ASP A 225 21.05 -3.88 -2.17
C ASP A 225 21.16 -5.40 -2.00
N TYR A 226 20.07 -6.14 -2.21
CA TYR A 226 20.03 -7.60 -2.19
C TYR A 226 18.86 -8.15 -3.00
N ASN A 227 18.93 -9.42 -3.36
CA ASN A 227 17.92 -10.17 -4.11
C ASN A 227 17.62 -11.52 -3.44
N ASP A 228 16.88 -12.40 -4.13
CA ASP A 228 16.47 -13.73 -3.66
C ASP A 228 17.60 -14.79 -3.72
N GLU A 229 18.78 -14.45 -4.26
CA GLU A 229 19.94 -15.34 -4.32
C GLU A 229 20.85 -15.20 -3.08
N LEU A 230 20.65 -14.20 -2.22
CA LEU A 230 21.37 -13.94 -1.00
C LEU A 230 20.62 -14.47 0.23
#